data_74d0b9af25704831801af3b1277fadf5
#
_entry.id   74d0b9af25704831801af3b1277fadf5
#
_cell.length_a   1.000
_cell.length_b   1.000
_cell.length_c   1.000
_cell.angle_alpha   90.00
_cell.angle_beta   90.00
_cell.angle_gamma   90.00
#
_symmetry.space_group_name_H-M   'P 1'
#
loop_
_entity.id
_entity.type
_entity.pdbx_description
1 polymer ?
#
loop_
_entity_poly.entity_id
_entity_poly.type
_entity_poly.pdbx_seq_one_letter_code
_entity_poly.pdbx_strand_id
1 'polypeptide(L)'
;KIGNSGVSVCCLDDAKKLYSGFDLCAANTSVSMTINGPAATVAAFFLNAAIDQQCELYIAQNGLTEQVKQKINEIFAQKGHKQPQYNAAALPDGNNGLGLALLGLSGDKVLPANIYAQIKAATLKQVRGTVQADILKEDQAQNTCIFSTEFSLRLMGDMQQYFITNSVRNFYSVSISGYHIAEAGANPISQMAFTLANGFTFVEYYRSRGMNIDDFAPNLSFFF
;
A
#
# COMPACT_ATOMS: atom_id res chain seq x y z
N LYS A 1 22.07 -12.33 -2.26
CA LYS A 1 22.18 -10.88 -2.06
C LYS A 1 20.86 -10.26 -2.44
N ILE A 2 20.18 -9.64 -1.48
CA ILE A 2 19.07 -8.75 -1.78
C ILE A 2 19.61 -7.69 -2.72
N GLY A 3 19.02 -7.59 -3.83
CA GLY A 3 19.30 -6.93 -5.07
C GLY A 3 20.28 -5.75 -5.13
N ASN A 4 20.63 -5.38 -6.30
CA ASN A 4 21.37 -4.16 -6.57
C ASN A 4 20.48 -2.91 -6.41
N SER A 5 19.16 -3.11 -6.23
CA SER A 5 18.16 -2.07 -6.04
C SER A 5 16.99 -2.59 -5.22
N GLY A 6 16.30 -1.71 -4.53
CA GLY A 6 15.17 -2.04 -3.69
C GLY A 6 15.52 -2.47 -2.27
N VAL A 7 14.51 -2.63 -1.46
CA VAL A 7 14.59 -3.05 -0.06
C VAL A 7 13.69 -4.25 0.18
N SER A 8 14.05 -5.08 1.17
CA SER A 8 13.21 -6.20 1.58
C SER A 8 12.09 -5.70 2.50
N VAL A 9 10.85 -5.85 2.08
CA VAL A 9 9.65 -5.57 2.87
C VAL A 9 8.84 -6.85 2.99
N CYS A 10 9.02 -7.58 4.08
CA CYS A 10 8.42 -8.89 4.30
C CYS A 10 7.18 -8.84 5.19
N CYS A 11 7.01 -7.78 5.97
CA CYS A 11 5.90 -7.60 6.88
C CYS A 11 5.53 -6.12 7.05
N LEU A 12 4.44 -5.87 7.78
CA LEU A 12 3.96 -4.52 8.04
C LEU A 12 5.00 -3.66 8.79
N ASP A 13 5.73 -4.23 9.74
CA ASP A 13 6.75 -3.49 10.48
C ASP A 13 7.91 -3.02 9.60
N ASP A 14 8.27 -3.77 8.56
CA ASP A 14 9.27 -3.34 7.59
C ASP A 14 8.76 -2.12 6.80
N ALA A 15 7.48 -2.12 6.42
CA ALA A 15 6.86 -0.96 5.77
C ALA A 15 6.81 0.25 6.70
N LYS A 16 6.45 0.07 7.98
CA LYS A 16 6.48 1.15 8.98
C LYS A 16 7.89 1.74 9.12
N LYS A 17 8.91 0.91 9.17
CA LYS A 17 10.32 1.35 9.22
C LYS A 17 10.73 2.08 7.96
N LEU A 18 10.34 1.58 6.78
CA LEU A 18 10.63 2.19 5.48
C LEU A 18 10.05 3.60 5.37
N TYR A 19 8.80 3.77 5.80
CA TYR A 19 8.06 5.04 5.71
C TYR A 19 8.20 5.90 6.96
N SER A 20 9.03 5.51 7.94
CA SER A 20 9.18 6.27 9.19
C SER A 20 9.67 7.69 8.94
N GLY A 21 9.10 8.66 9.66
CA GLY A 21 9.44 10.06 9.53
C GLY A 21 8.80 10.80 8.34
N PHE A 22 8.09 10.09 7.45
CA PHE A 22 7.29 10.70 6.39
C PHE A 22 5.81 10.62 6.78
N ASP A 23 5.15 11.74 6.94
CA ASP A 23 3.68 11.74 7.10
C ASP A 23 3.03 11.36 5.75
N LEU A 24 2.51 10.13 5.69
CA LEU A 24 1.90 9.57 4.48
C LEU A 24 0.56 10.22 4.10
N CYS A 25 0.00 11.03 5.00
CA CYS A 25 -1.22 11.82 4.77
C CYS A 25 -0.94 13.29 4.45
N ALA A 26 0.31 13.74 4.52
CA ALA A 26 0.66 15.11 4.20
C ALA A 26 0.33 15.45 2.75
N ALA A 27 -0.12 16.69 2.51
CA ALA A 27 -0.58 17.13 1.18
C ALA A 27 0.52 17.09 0.10
N ASN A 28 1.78 17.16 0.51
CA ASN A 28 2.97 17.11 -0.34
C ASN A 28 3.62 15.72 -0.41
N THR A 29 3.01 14.70 0.22
CA THR A 29 3.51 13.32 0.19
C THR A 29 2.68 12.49 -0.80
N SER A 30 3.36 11.82 -1.72
CA SER A 30 2.78 10.82 -2.62
C SER A 30 3.78 9.68 -2.78
N VAL A 31 3.30 8.45 -2.68
CA VAL A 31 4.16 7.26 -2.77
C VAL A 31 3.77 6.45 -4.01
N SER A 32 4.75 6.22 -4.88
CA SER A 32 4.59 5.36 -6.05
C SER A 32 5.31 4.04 -5.80
N MET A 33 4.58 2.94 -5.94
CA MET A 33 5.10 1.58 -5.71
C MET A 33 5.03 0.78 -7.00
N THR A 34 6.21 0.38 -7.51
CA THR A 34 6.31 -0.52 -8.66
C THR A 34 6.32 -1.95 -8.16
N ILE A 35 5.15 -2.57 -8.09
CA ILE A 35 4.94 -3.90 -7.54
C ILE A 35 3.90 -4.62 -8.40
N ASN A 36 4.21 -5.78 -8.89
CA ASN A 36 3.29 -6.57 -9.70
C ASN A 36 2.61 -7.68 -8.85
N GLY A 37 3.20 -8.86 -8.74
CA GLY A 37 2.59 -10.00 -8.04
C GLY A 37 2.10 -9.70 -6.62
N PRO A 38 2.93 -9.20 -5.70
CA PRO A 38 2.51 -8.91 -4.33
C PRO A 38 1.83 -7.55 -4.14
N ALA A 39 1.31 -6.92 -5.19
CA ALA A 39 0.77 -5.56 -5.17
C ALA A 39 -0.29 -5.35 -4.08
N ALA A 40 -1.25 -6.25 -3.93
CA ALA A 40 -2.29 -6.13 -2.91
C ALA A 40 -1.72 -6.20 -1.48
N THR A 41 -0.75 -7.09 -1.25
CA THR A 41 -0.08 -7.22 0.06
C THR A 41 0.70 -5.97 0.41
N VAL A 42 1.50 -5.44 -0.52
CA VAL A 42 2.31 -4.24 -0.26
C VAL A 42 1.45 -2.99 -0.17
N ALA A 43 0.38 -2.88 -0.96
CA ALA A 43 -0.62 -1.82 -0.79
C ALA A 43 -1.27 -1.88 0.60
N ALA A 44 -1.60 -3.08 1.10
CA ALA A 44 -2.13 -3.24 2.45
C ALA A 44 -1.10 -2.83 3.52
N PHE A 45 0.18 -3.14 3.36
CA PHE A 45 1.23 -2.67 4.27
C PHE A 45 1.33 -1.14 4.27
N PHE A 46 1.33 -0.51 3.10
CA PHE A 46 1.35 0.94 2.97
C PHE A 46 0.16 1.60 3.66
N LEU A 47 -1.07 1.14 3.36
CA LEU A 47 -2.28 1.69 3.96
C LEU A 47 -2.32 1.54 5.48
N ASN A 48 -1.92 0.37 6.00
CA ASN A 48 -1.86 0.15 7.44
C ASN A 48 -0.73 0.95 8.11
N ALA A 49 0.43 1.12 7.47
CA ALA A 49 1.48 2.00 7.97
C ALA A 49 0.98 3.47 8.08
N ALA A 50 0.28 3.96 7.06
CA ALA A 50 -0.33 5.29 7.08
C ALA A 50 -1.38 5.45 8.19
N ILE A 51 -2.25 4.47 8.36
CA ILE A 51 -3.26 4.48 9.44
C ILE A 51 -2.59 4.52 10.82
N ASP A 52 -1.56 3.71 11.03
CA ASP A 52 -0.86 3.66 12.32
C ASP A 52 -0.07 4.96 12.58
N GLN A 53 0.50 5.61 11.56
CA GLN A 53 1.08 6.95 11.70
C GLN A 53 0.04 7.97 12.18
N GLN A 54 -1.16 7.97 11.60
CA GLN A 54 -2.22 8.89 12.04
C GLN A 54 -2.75 8.55 13.44
N CYS A 55 -2.72 7.28 13.83
CA CYS A 55 -2.98 6.88 15.22
C CYS A 55 -1.90 7.44 16.18
N GLU A 56 -0.63 7.37 15.81
CA GLU A 56 0.46 7.95 16.60
C GLU A 56 0.32 9.47 16.77
N LEU A 57 0.00 10.17 15.69
CA LEU A 57 -0.27 11.62 15.74
C LEU A 57 -1.46 11.94 16.65
N TYR A 58 -2.54 11.19 16.54
CA TYR A 58 -3.71 11.34 17.43
C TYR A 58 -3.34 11.13 18.90
N ILE A 59 -2.57 10.07 19.20
CA ILE A 59 -2.10 9.75 20.56
C ILE A 59 -1.29 10.91 21.14
N ALA A 60 -0.35 11.46 20.35
CA ALA A 60 0.50 12.56 20.77
C ALA A 60 -0.31 13.86 20.99
N GLN A 61 -1.18 14.22 20.05
CA GLN A 61 -2.01 15.43 20.10
C GLN A 61 -3.01 15.45 21.27
N ASN A 62 -3.47 14.26 21.71
CA ASN A 62 -4.40 14.13 22.81
C ASN A 62 -3.75 13.79 24.17
N GLY A 63 -2.41 13.84 24.27
CA GLY A 63 -1.69 13.60 25.51
C GLY A 63 -1.77 12.15 26.02
N LEU A 64 -2.05 11.18 25.13
CA LEU A 64 -2.26 9.78 25.49
C LEU A 64 -0.98 8.95 25.46
N THR A 65 0.17 9.56 25.20
CA THR A 65 1.44 8.87 24.95
C THR A 65 1.83 7.91 26.07
N GLU A 66 1.79 8.34 27.33
CA GLU A 66 2.22 7.51 28.46
C GLU A 66 1.21 6.37 28.74
N GLN A 67 -0.08 6.66 28.63
CA GLN A 67 -1.13 5.65 28.78
C GLN A 67 -0.98 4.55 27.69
N VAL A 68 -0.74 4.95 26.45
CA VAL A 68 -0.57 4.00 25.34
C VAL A 68 0.73 3.21 25.49
N LYS A 69 1.84 3.83 25.92
CA LYS A 69 3.08 3.09 26.23
C LYS A 69 2.88 2.01 27.28
N GLN A 70 2.16 2.34 28.36
CA GLN A 70 1.83 1.35 29.39
C GLN A 70 1.05 0.19 28.79
N LYS A 71 0.01 0.47 28.02
CA LYS A 71 -0.81 -0.56 27.35
C LYS A 71 0.01 -1.43 26.39
N ILE A 72 0.91 -0.83 25.63
CA ILE A 72 1.85 -1.55 24.75
C ILE A 72 2.72 -2.51 25.56
N ASN A 73 3.31 -2.03 26.67
CA ASN A 73 4.14 -2.87 27.52
C ASN A 73 3.36 -4.05 28.11
N GLU A 74 2.13 -3.84 28.56
CA GLU A 74 1.24 -4.90 29.04
C GLU A 74 0.95 -5.95 27.97
N ILE A 75 0.63 -5.51 26.73
CA ILE A 75 0.38 -6.42 25.60
C ILE A 75 1.62 -7.28 25.30
N PHE A 76 2.81 -6.68 25.26
CA PHE A 76 4.03 -7.42 24.96
C PHE A 76 4.49 -8.30 26.12
N ALA A 77 4.26 -7.88 27.37
CA ALA A 77 4.47 -8.74 28.54
C ALA A 77 3.59 -9.99 28.48
N GLN A 78 2.32 -9.86 28.11
CA GLN A 78 1.41 -10.99 27.93
C GLN A 78 1.84 -11.93 26.78
N LYS A 79 2.42 -11.37 25.72
CA LYS A 79 2.95 -12.15 24.58
C LYS A 79 4.28 -12.83 24.87
N GLY A 80 4.96 -12.51 25.98
CA GLY A 80 6.24 -13.10 26.37
C GLY A 80 7.44 -12.66 25.54
N HIS A 81 7.34 -11.55 24.81
CA HIS A 81 8.46 -10.99 24.04
C HIS A 81 8.46 -9.45 24.08
N LYS A 82 9.58 -8.84 23.70
CA LYS A 82 9.71 -7.39 23.65
C LYS A 82 9.09 -6.80 22.39
N GLN A 83 8.64 -5.53 22.48
CA GLN A 83 8.21 -4.79 21.31
C GLN A 83 9.35 -4.70 20.28
N PRO A 84 9.06 -4.93 18.97
CA PRO A 84 10.03 -4.67 17.91
C PRO A 84 10.51 -3.22 17.91
N GLN A 85 11.77 -3.02 17.54
CA GLN A 85 12.38 -1.70 17.51
C GLN A 85 13.03 -1.43 16.14
N TYR A 86 13.29 -0.17 15.87
CA TYR A 86 14.14 0.22 14.76
C TYR A 86 15.58 -0.24 15.02
N ASN A 87 16.20 -0.90 14.04
CA ASN A 87 17.45 -1.63 14.25
C ASN A 87 18.72 -0.78 14.24
N ALA A 88 18.61 0.53 13.94
CA ALA A 88 19.75 1.43 13.94
C ALA A 88 19.99 2.05 15.33
N ALA A 89 21.24 2.37 15.63
CA ALA A 89 21.61 3.05 16.89
C ALA A 89 20.97 4.45 17.01
N ALA A 90 20.71 5.10 15.87
CA ALA A 90 20.01 6.38 15.79
C ALA A 90 19.14 6.41 14.53
N LEU A 91 18.11 7.23 14.55
CA LEU A 91 17.33 7.53 13.34
C LEU A 91 18.18 8.37 12.38
N PRO A 92 17.96 8.21 11.05
CA PRO A 92 18.58 9.11 10.06
C PRO A 92 18.25 10.58 10.33
N ASP A 93 19.12 11.46 9.90
CA ASP A 93 18.89 12.91 9.99
C ASP A 93 17.56 13.30 9.35
N GLY A 94 16.77 14.09 10.05
CA GLY A 94 15.45 14.52 9.61
C GLY A 94 14.31 13.52 9.85
N ASN A 95 14.60 12.30 10.30
CA ASN A 95 13.56 11.33 10.67
C ASN A 95 13.14 11.54 12.14
N ASN A 96 11.89 11.96 12.34
CA ASN A 96 11.32 12.22 13.66
C ASN A 96 10.73 10.97 14.35
N GLY A 97 10.84 9.80 13.73
CA GLY A 97 10.34 8.53 14.27
C GLY A 97 8.85 8.27 14.09
N LEU A 98 8.12 9.10 13.34
CA LEU A 98 6.71 8.86 13.03
C LEU A 98 6.54 7.50 12.35
N GLY A 99 5.63 6.67 12.85
CA GLY A 99 5.37 5.32 12.37
C GLY A 99 6.14 4.22 13.12
N LEU A 100 6.95 4.55 14.12
CA LEU A 100 7.74 3.58 14.88
C LEU A 100 7.19 3.25 16.28
N ALA A 101 6.30 4.06 16.82
CA ALA A 101 5.76 3.85 18.17
C ALA A 101 4.85 2.60 18.25
N LEU A 102 4.21 2.23 17.14
CA LEU A 102 3.31 1.08 17.04
C LEU A 102 3.94 -0.13 16.32
N LEU A 103 5.28 -0.31 16.34
CA LEU A 103 5.91 -1.52 15.81
C LEU A 103 5.39 -2.77 16.55
N GLY A 104 5.08 -3.82 15.80
CA GLY A 104 4.51 -5.09 16.28
C GLY A 104 3.05 -5.04 16.72
N LEU A 105 2.39 -3.87 16.59
CA LEU A 105 0.98 -3.64 16.91
C LEU A 105 0.33 -2.76 15.84
N SER A 106 -0.99 -2.72 15.86
CA SER A 106 -1.80 -1.80 15.08
C SER A 106 -2.61 -0.89 16.03
N GLY A 107 -2.98 0.29 15.56
CA GLY A 107 -3.68 1.31 16.35
C GLY A 107 -4.99 0.81 16.98
N ASP A 108 -5.65 -0.18 16.37
CA ASP A 108 -6.88 -0.81 16.92
C ASP A 108 -6.65 -1.55 18.25
N LYS A 109 -5.42 -1.93 18.58
CA LYS A 109 -5.08 -2.59 19.84
C LYS A 109 -4.91 -1.61 20.99
N VAL A 110 -4.64 -0.35 20.70
CA VAL A 110 -4.31 0.67 21.71
C VAL A 110 -5.38 1.76 21.84
N LEU A 111 -6.10 2.06 20.76
CA LEU A 111 -7.17 3.06 20.74
C LEU A 111 -8.57 2.43 20.87
N PRO A 112 -9.58 3.20 21.32
CA PRO A 112 -10.99 2.80 21.24
C PRO A 112 -11.42 2.53 19.79
N ALA A 113 -12.29 1.54 19.60
CA ALA A 113 -12.69 1.08 18.26
C ALA A 113 -13.32 2.19 17.40
N ASN A 114 -14.13 3.08 17.99
CA ASN A 114 -14.74 4.21 17.29
C ASN A 114 -13.70 5.24 16.84
N ILE A 115 -12.70 5.53 17.66
CA ILE A 115 -11.60 6.45 17.33
C ILE A 115 -10.74 5.87 16.20
N TYR A 116 -10.35 4.60 16.33
CA TYR A 116 -9.59 3.93 15.29
C TYR A 116 -10.35 3.92 13.95
N ALA A 117 -11.65 3.63 13.96
CA ALA A 117 -12.46 3.63 12.73
C ALA A 117 -12.52 5.02 12.07
N GLN A 118 -12.63 6.09 12.86
CA GLN A 118 -12.60 7.47 12.34
C GLN A 118 -11.23 7.81 11.71
N ILE A 119 -10.14 7.49 12.41
CA ILE A 119 -8.77 7.72 11.90
C ILE A 119 -8.56 6.93 10.60
N LYS A 120 -8.92 5.65 10.59
CA LYS A 120 -8.82 4.81 9.39
C LYS A 120 -9.57 5.41 8.21
N ALA A 121 -10.83 5.79 8.40
CA ALA A 121 -11.66 6.36 7.33
C ALA A 121 -11.09 7.70 6.80
N ALA A 122 -10.57 8.56 7.68
CA ALA A 122 -9.92 9.81 7.29
C ALA A 122 -8.62 9.56 6.52
N THR A 123 -7.76 8.67 7.01
CA THR A 123 -6.48 8.30 6.40
C THR A 123 -6.67 7.77 4.98
N LEU A 124 -7.59 6.82 4.79
CA LEU A 124 -7.85 6.20 3.48
C LEU A 124 -8.32 7.21 2.42
N LYS A 125 -8.97 8.31 2.83
CA LYS A 125 -9.34 9.41 1.94
C LYS A 125 -8.19 10.37 1.61
N GLN A 126 -7.16 10.41 2.45
CA GLN A 126 -6.07 11.38 2.36
C GLN A 126 -4.82 10.83 1.67
N VAL A 127 -4.52 9.55 1.83
CA VAL A 127 -3.32 8.92 1.23
C VAL A 127 -3.29 9.15 -0.28
N ARG A 128 -2.08 9.39 -0.78
CA ARG A 128 -1.82 9.63 -2.20
C ARG A 128 -0.73 8.72 -2.71
N GLY A 129 -0.91 8.25 -3.93
CA GLY A 129 0.11 7.44 -4.56
C GLY A 129 -0.44 6.53 -5.66
N THR A 130 0.41 5.63 -6.08
CA THR A 130 0.07 4.57 -7.03
C THR A 130 0.65 3.25 -6.56
N VAL A 131 -0.08 2.19 -6.77
CA VAL A 131 0.50 0.85 -6.81
C VAL A 131 0.42 0.35 -8.24
N GLN A 132 1.58 0.03 -8.79
CA GLN A 132 1.65 -0.52 -10.13
C GLN A 132 1.33 -2.01 -10.03
N ALA A 133 0.05 -2.32 -10.21
CA ALA A 133 -0.49 -3.65 -9.99
C ALA A 133 -0.93 -4.31 -11.29
N ASP A 134 -0.23 -4.01 -12.37
CA ASP A 134 -0.46 -4.66 -13.67
C ASP A 134 0.14 -6.08 -13.65
N ILE A 135 -0.57 -7.00 -13.01
CA ILE A 135 -0.13 -8.37 -12.84
C ILE A 135 -0.13 -9.13 -14.18
N LEU A 136 -0.97 -8.72 -15.14
CA LEU A 136 -1.04 -9.37 -16.46
C LEU A 136 0.28 -9.26 -17.23
N LYS A 137 1.05 -8.20 -17.04
CA LYS A 137 2.35 -8.05 -17.74
C LYS A 137 3.44 -8.99 -17.23
N GLU A 138 3.30 -9.60 -16.06
CA GLU A 138 4.24 -10.62 -15.60
C GLU A 138 4.26 -11.83 -16.55
N ASP A 139 3.09 -12.24 -17.05
CA ASP A 139 2.98 -13.31 -18.02
C ASP A 139 3.46 -12.88 -19.41
N GLN A 140 3.29 -11.58 -19.76
CA GLN A 140 3.57 -11.07 -21.10
C GLN A 140 5.05 -10.74 -21.33
N ALA A 141 5.72 -10.16 -20.32
CA ALA A 141 7.04 -9.56 -20.51
C ALA A 141 8.12 -10.09 -19.57
N GLN A 142 7.76 -10.51 -18.37
CA GLN A 142 8.74 -10.91 -17.33
C GLN A 142 8.84 -12.42 -17.17
N ASN A 143 7.90 -13.18 -17.73
CA ASN A 143 7.86 -14.64 -17.71
C ASN A 143 8.04 -15.25 -16.30
N THR A 144 7.54 -14.55 -15.28
CA THR A 144 7.64 -14.96 -13.89
C THR A 144 6.49 -15.88 -13.47
N CYS A 145 5.33 -15.77 -14.10
CA CYS A 145 4.16 -16.68 -14.03
C CYS A 145 3.84 -17.21 -12.62
N ILE A 146 3.90 -16.31 -11.61
CA ILE A 146 3.68 -16.69 -10.21
C ILE A 146 2.20 -16.98 -9.97
N PHE A 147 1.31 -16.27 -10.66
CA PHE A 147 -0.14 -16.40 -10.52
C PHE A 147 -0.80 -16.68 -11.87
N SER A 148 -1.91 -17.42 -11.83
CA SER A 148 -2.75 -17.55 -13.03
C SER A 148 -3.41 -16.21 -13.38
N THR A 149 -3.71 -16.01 -14.67
CA THR A 149 -4.41 -14.81 -15.16
C THR A 149 -5.74 -14.60 -14.43
N GLU A 150 -6.51 -15.68 -14.20
CA GLU A 150 -7.76 -15.61 -13.46
C GLU A 150 -7.58 -15.13 -12.02
N PHE A 151 -6.59 -15.65 -11.30
CA PHE A 151 -6.27 -15.20 -9.95
C PHE A 151 -5.87 -13.73 -9.94
N SER A 152 -5.04 -13.31 -10.89
CA SER A 152 -4.56 -11.93 -11.02
C SER A 152 -5.72 -10.96 -11.24
N LEU A 153 -6.63 -11.27 -12.16
CA LEU A 153 -7.83 -10.46 -12.41
C LEU A 153 -8.73 -10.39 -11.17
N ARG A 154 -8.93 -11.51 -10.48
CA ARG A 154 -9.72 -11.54 -9.24
C ARG A 154 -9.10 -10.69 -8.15
N LEU A 155 -7.79 -10.81 -7.92
CA LEU A 155 -7.07 -10.04 -6.92
C LEU A 155 -7.16 -8.54 -7.20
N MET A 156 -7.01 -8.14 -8.46
CA MET A 156 -7.16 -6.74 -8.89
C MET A 156 -8.58 -6.24 -8.67
N GLY A 157 -9.59 -7.05 -9.00
CA GLY A 157 -10.99 -6.72 -8.75
C GLY A 157 -11.30 -6.54 -7.27
N ASP A 158 -10.78 -7.40 -6.39
CA ASP A 158 -10.99 -7.31 -4.96
C ASP A 158 -10.30 -6.05 -4.38
N MET A 159 -9.10 -5.71 -4.85
CA MET A 159 -8.40 -4.49 -4.48
C MET A 159 -9.17 -3.24 -4.92
N GLN A 160 -9.69 -3.21 -6.14
CA GLN A 160 -10.52 -2.13 -6.64
C GLN A 160 -11.80 -1.97 -5.83
N GLN A 161 -12.48 -3.09 -5.50
CA GLN A 161 -13.67 -3.07 -4.65
C GLN A 161 -13.36 -2.50 -3.26
N TYR A 162 -12.22 -2.84 -2.68
CA TYR A 162 -11.77 -2.28 -1.41
C TYR A 162 -11.60 -0.76 -1.50
N PHE A 163 -11.01 -0.24 -2.58
CA PHE A 163 -10.80 1.19 -2.77
C PHE A 163 -12.12 1.95 -2.92
N ILE A 164 -13.06 1.41 -3.68
CA ILE A 164 -14.41 1.98 -3.83
C ILE A 164 -15.11 2.02 -2.46
N THR A 165 -15.17 0.88 -1.77
CA THR A 165 -15.87 0.74 -0.50
C THR A 165 -15.32 1.67 0.59
N ASN A 166 -14.01 1.92 0.60
CA ASN A 166 -13.33 2.76 1.60
C ASN A 166 -13.09 4.20 1.11
N SER A 167 -13.60 4.58 -0.06
CA SER A 167 -13.43 5.92 -0.64
C SER A 167 -11.96 6.34 -0.80
N VAL A 168 -11.08 5.40 -1.18
CA VAL A 168 -9.66 5.66 -1.47
C VAL A 168 -9.57 6.24 -2.88
N ARG A 169 -9.60 7.56 -3.01
CA ARG A 169 -9.75 8.24 -4.32
C ARG A 169 -8.47 8.90 -4.83
N ASN A 170 -7.52 9.15 -3.97
CA ASN A 170 -6.25 9.81 -4.33
C ASN A 170 -5.10 8.80 -4.50
N PHE A 171 -5.45 7.53 -4.59
CA PHE A 171 -4.52 6.44 -4.73
C PHE A 171 -4.93 5.57 -5.92
N TYR A 172 -4.09 5.54 -6.95
CA TYR A 172 -4.40 4.78 -8.16
C TYR A 172 -4.09 3.29 -7.93
N SER A 173 -5.12 2.47 -7.95
CA SER A 173 -5.00 1.02 -7.70
C SER A 173 -4.39 0.26 -8.87
N VAL A 174 -4.62 0.76 -10.08
CA VAL A 174 -4.12 0.13 -11.30
C VAL A 174 -3.39 1.16 -12.12
N SER A 175 -2.08 1.02 -12.16
CA SER A 175 -1.22 1.75 -13.07
C SER A 175 -0.81 0.81 -14.18
N ILE A 176 -1.46 0.92 -15.32
CA ILE A 176 -1.17 0.08 -16.49
C ILE A 176 -0.05 0.75 -17.27
N SER A 177 1.13 0.12 -17.27
CA SER A 177 2.30 0.69 -17.94
C SER A 177 2.83 -0.22 -19.05
N GLY A 178 3.20 0.39 -20.16
CA GLY A 178 3.73 -0.30 -21.33
C GLY A 178 5.25 -0.44 -21.36
N TYR A 179 5.99 0.21 -20.49
CA TYR A 179 7.45 0.24 -20.57
C TYR A 179 8.11 -1.15 -20.46
N HIS A 180 7.53 -2.06 -19.67
CA HIS A 180 8.03 -3.45 -19.58
C HIS A 180 7.91 -4.21 -20.90
N ILE A 181 6.89 -3.89 -21.68
CA ILE A 181 6.67 -4.49 -23.00
C ILE A 181 7.72 -3.98 -23.97
N ALA A 182 8.07 -2.68 -23.88
CA ALA A 182 9.18 -2.09 -24.63
C ALA A 182 10.53 -2.69 -24.23
N GLU A 183 10.78 -2.87 -22.92
CA GLU A 183 11.98 -3.53 -22.41
C GLU A 183 12.13 -4.97 -22.90
N ALA A 184 11.02 -5.68 -23.10
CA ALA A 184 11.00 -7.02 -23.71
C ALA A 184 11.24 -7.01 -25.24
N GLY A 185 11.45 -5.84 -25.84
CA GLY A 185 11.79 -5.69 -27.26
C GLY A 185 10.63 -5.32 -28.19
N ALA A 186 9.47 -4.93 -27.66
CA ALA A 186 8.36 -4.48 -28.48
C ALA A 186 8.62 -3.09 -29.07
N ASN A 187 8.13 -2.87 -30.30
CA ASN A 187 8.12 -1.53 -30.88
C ASN A 187 7.02 -0.65 -30.25
N PRO A 188 7.06 0.68 -30.43
CA PRO A 188 6.10 1.60 -29.78
C PRO A 188 4.62 1.30 -30.10
N ILE A 189 4.31 0.80 -31.29
CA ILE A 189 2.93 0.45 -31.66
C ILE A 189 2.46 -0.76 -30.86
N SER A 190 3.27 -1.80 -30.78
CA SER A 190 2.98 -2.99 -29.99
C SER A 190 2.89 -2.67 -28.49
N GLN A 191 3.79 -1.82 -27.99
CA GLN A 191 3.75 -1.35 -26.60
C GLN A 191 2.41 -0.70 -26.29
N MET A 192 1.97 0.25 -27.09
CA MET A 192 0.69 0.93 -26.91
C MET A 192 -0.49 -0.05 -27.01
N ALA A 193 -0.49 -0.94 -28.00
CA ALA A 193 -1.56 -1.90 -28.21
C ALA A 193 -1.72 -2.85 -27.01
N PHE A 194 -0.63 -3.40 -26.48
CA PHE A 194 -0.68 -4.27 -25.29
C PHE A 194 -1.11 -3.51 -24.04
N THR A 195 -0.65 -2.28 -23.85
CA THR A 195 -1.08 -1.45 -22.69
C THR A 195 -2.58 -1.20 -22.72
N LEU A 196 -3.12 -0.83 -23.88
CA LEU A 196 -4.56 -0.66 -24.05
C LEU A 196 -5.34 -1.96 -23.85
N ALA A 197 -4.84 -3.08 -24.42
CA ALA A 197 -5.48 -4.39 -24.25
C ALA A 197 -5.56 -4.80 -22.78
N ASN A 198 -4.49 -4.61 -22.00
CA ASN A 198 -4.50 -4.89 -20.57
C ASN A 198 -5.52 -4.03 -19.85
N GLY A 199 -5.57 -2.74 -20.13
CA GLY A 199 -6.55 -1.82 -19.54
C GLY A 199 -7.99 -2.20 -19.85
N PHE A 200 -8.30 -2.52 -21.10
CA PHE A 200 -9.63 -3.00 -21.48
C PHE A 200 -10.00 -4.31 -20.80
N THR A 201 -9.05 -5.23 -20.66
CA THR A 201 -9.28 -6.50 -19.94
C THR A 201 -9.68 -6.25 -18.49
N PHE A 202 -9.02 -5.34 -17.79
CA PHE A 202 -9.42 -4.98 -16.42
C PHE A 202 -10.79 -4.32 -16.38
N VAL A 203 -11.07 -3.38 -17.28
CA VAL A 203 -12.38 -2.70 -17.35
C VAL A 203 -13.50 -3.69 -17.60
N GLU A 204 -13.35 -4.61 -18.56
CA GLU A 204 -14.34 -5.65 -18.84
C GLU A 204 -14.54 -6.58 -17.66
N TYR A 205 -13.45 -6.99 -17.00
CA TYR A 205 -13.54 -7.84 -15.83
C TYR A 205 -14.28 -7.16 -14.68
N TYR A 206 -13.97 -5.89 -14.40
CA TYR A 206 -14.66 -5.14 -13.34
C TYR A 206 -16.15 -4.98 -13.64
N ARG A 207 -16.50 -4.67 -14.88
CA ARG A 207 -17.90 -4.59 -15.32
C ARG A 207 -18.61 -5.95 -15.21
N SER A 208 -17.96 -7.05 -15.54
CA SER A 208 -18.54 -8.40 -15.41
C SER A 208 -18.82 -8.76 -13.93
N ARG A 209 -18.14 -8.13 -13.00
CA ARG A 209 -18.39 -8.25 -11.55
C ARG A 209 -19.48 -7.28 -11.04
N GLY A 210 -20.10 -6.53 -11.92
CA GLY A 210 -21.15 -5.57 -11.57
C GLY A 210 -20.65 -4.23 -11.04
N MET A 211 -19.36 -3.91 -11.18
CA MET A 211 -18.83 -2.61 -10.79
C MET A 211 -19.25 -1.53 -11.78
N ASN A 212 -19.64 -0.36 -11.27
CA ASN A 212 -19.93 0.79 -12.12
C ASN A 212 -18.61 1.44 -12.58
N ILE A 213 -18.52 1.76 -13.87
CA ILE A 213 -17.34 2.38 -14.45
C ILE A 213 -17.00 3.72 -13.80
N ASP A 214 -17.97 4.53 -13.44
CA ASP A 214 -17.78 5.83 -12.81
C ASP A 214 -17.15 5.73 -11.42
N ASP A 215 -17.30 4.59 -10.76
CA ASP A 215 -16.73 4.34 -9.43
C ASP A 215 -15.25 3.92 -9.49
N PHE A 216 -14.84 3.18 -10.51
CA PHE A 216 -13.47 2.68 -10.60
C PHE A 216 -12.56 3.43 -11.57
N ALA A 217 -13.12 4.11 -12.59
CA ALA A 217 -12.33 4.86 -13.57
C ALA A 217 -11.37 5.88 -12.94
N PRO A 218 -11.73 6.60 -11.86
CA PRO A 218 -10.80 7.52 -11.20
C PRO A 218 -9.55 6.86 -10.62
N ASN A 219 -9.56 5.55 -10.40
CA ASN A 219 -8.42 4.80 -9.87
C ASN A 219 -7.58 4.10 -10.95
N LEU A 220 -7.94 4.27 -12.24
CA LEU A 220 -7.17 3.74 -13.36
C LEU A 220 -6.24 4.80 -13.93
N SER A 221 -5.02 4.41 -14.27
CA SER A 221 -4.09 5.24 -15.02
C SER A 221 -3.32 4.41 -16.03
N PHE A 222 -3.03 5.03 -17.18
CA PHE A 222 -2.25 4.41 -18.26
C PHE A 222 -0.94 5.16 -18.42
N PHE A 223 0.16 4.41 -18.53
CA PHE A 223 1.50 4.94 -18.84
C PHE A 223 2.03 4.22 -20.09
N PHE A 224 2.29 4.99 -21.12
CA PHE A 224 2.83 4.50 -22.37
C PHE A 224 4.35 4.64 -22.43
#